data_f9aefaf035cc291ce8b58831875e83b1
#
_entry.id   f9aefaf035cc291ce8b58831875e83b1
#
_cell.length_a   1.000
_cell.length_b   1.000
_cell.length_c   1.000
_cell.angle_alpha   90.00
_cell.angle_beta   90.00
_cell.angle_gamma   90.00
#
_symmetry.space_group_name_H-M   'P 1'
#
loop_
_entity.id
_entity.type
_entity.pdbx_description
1 polymer ?
#
loop_
_entity_poly.entity_id
_entity_poly.type
_entity_poly.pdbx_seq_one_letter_code
_entity_poly.pdbx_strand_id
1 'polypeptide(L)'
;MDSPLVLASGVLGVTASSMRRVVDHGAGAVTTKSCSIHPRKGHPGPCIVPYEHGMINAVGLSNPGVDAVVNEIRTYRDECQAPIFASVFAGSVEEFGEVTRRIAAGNP
;
A
#
# COMPACT_ATOMS: atom_id res chain seq x y z
N MET A 1 -13.16 -13.65 5.20
CA MET A 1 -12.66 -13.39 3.82
C MET A 1 -13.51 -14.20 2.87
N ASP A 2 -14.26 -13.55 2.00
CA ASP A 2 -15.23 -14.22 1.12
C ASP A 2 -14.59 -14.69 -0.20
N SER A 3 -13.35 -14.32 -0.45
CA SER A 3 -12.54 -14.70 -1.62
C SER A 3 -11.09 -14.97 -1.19
N PRO A 4 -10.40 -15.93 -1.84
CA PRO A 4 -8.98 -16.19 -1.57
C PRO A 4 -8.05 -15.19 -2.25
N LEU A 5 -8.58 -14.26 -3.06
CA LEU A 5 -7.79 -13.26 -3.77
C LEU A 5 -7.45 -12.09 -2.85
N VAL A 6 -6.17 -11.75 -2.78
CA VAL A 6 -5.67 -10.61 -2.00
C VAL A 6 -4.96 -9.64 -2.93
N LEU A 7 -5.34 -8.36 -2.88
CA LEU A 7 -4.58 -7.33 -3.59
C LEU A 7 -3.17 -7.25 -3.02
N ALA A 8 -2.18 -7.48 -3.85
CA ALA A 8 -0.77 -7.30 -3.48
C ALA A 8 -0.43 -5.82 -3.28
N SER A 9 0.57 -5.56 -2.44
CA SER A 9 1.11 -4.20 -2.28
C SER A 9 1.58 -3.62 -3.61
N GLY A 10 1.17 -2.39 -3.91
CA GLY A 10 1.52 -1.74 -5.18
C GLY A 10 0.64 -0.53 -5.50
N VAL A 11 0.46 -0.29 -6.79
CA VAL A 11 -0.18 0.93 -7.32
C VAL A 11 -1.62 1.09 -6.84
N LEU A 12 -2.40 0.00 -6.79
CA LEU A 12 -3.81 0.05 -6.36
C LEU A 12 -4.00 0.14 -4.85
N GLY A 13 -2.96 -0.07 -4.05
CA GLY A 13 -2.99 0.06 -2.59
C GLY A 13 -2.67 1.48 -2.07
N VAL A 14 -2.74 2.51 -2.91
CA VAL A 14 -2.36 3.88 -2.54
C VAL A 14 -3.49 4.62 -1.85
N THR A 15 -4.73 4.49 -2.32
CA THR A 15 -5.89 5.23 -1.80
C THR A 15 -7.01 4.30 -1.33
N ALA A 16 -7.79 4.75 -0.36
CA ALA A 16 -8.95 4.02 0.15
C ALA A 16 -9.94 3.68 -1.00
N SER A 17 -10.19 4.63 -1.88
CA SER A 17 -11.11 4.44 -3.01
C SER A 17 -10.63 3.37 -4.00
N SER A 18 -9.32 3.32 -4.30
CA SER A 18 -8.78 2.27 -5.18
C SER A 18 -8.82 0.89 -4.51
N MET A 19 -8.50 0.81 -3.23
CA MET A 19 -8.58 -0.44 -2.46
C MET A 19 -10.02 -0.95 -2.36
N ARG A 20 -10.98 -0.07 -2.06
CA ARG A 20 -12.41 -0.42 -2.03
C ARG A 20 -12.89 -0.95 -3.38
N ARG A 21 -12.54 -0.27 -4.48
CA ARG A 21 -12.89 -0.72 -5.82
C ARG A 21 -12.42 -2.15 -6.11
N VAL A 22 -11.23 -2.53 -5.63
CA VAL A 22 -10.72 -3.90 -5.81
C VAL A 22 -11.56 -4.92 -5.02
N VAL A 23 -12.01 -4.56 -3.82
CA VAL A 23 -12.94 -5.40 -3.03
C VAL A 23 -14.29 -5.53 -3.74
N ASP A 24 -14.83 -4.45 -4.28
CA ASP A 24 -16.09 -4.46 -5.05
C ASP A 24 -16.02 -5.36 -6.28
N HIS A 25 -14.80 -5.64 -6.79
CA HIS A 25 -14.54 -6.58 -7.88
C HIS A 25 -14.13 -7.99 -7.42
N GLY A 26 -14.34 -8.32 -6.14
CA GLY A 26 -14.22 -9.68 -5.63
C GLY A 26 -12.92 -10.02 -4.90
N ALA A 27 -12.07 -9.07 -4.56
CA ALA A 27 -10.95 -9.34 -3.66
C ALA A 27 -11.45 -9.56 -2.23
N GLY A 28 -10.92 -10.59 -1.55
CA GLY A 28 -11.26 -10.89 -0.16
C GLY A 28 -10.47 -10.07 0.85
N ALA A 29 -9.36 -9.45 0.43
CA ALA A 29 -8.54 -8.57 1.25
C ALA A 29 -7.67 -7.66 0.38
N VAL A 30 -7.11 -6.61 0.96
CA VAL A 30 -6.22 -5.68 0.27
C VAL A 30 -4.93 -5.43 1.05
N THR A 31 -3.86 -5.08 0.34
CA THR A 31 -2.59 -4.65 0.94
C THR A 31 -2.28 -3.23 0.50
N THR A 32 -1.94 -2.35 1.46
CA THR A 32 -1.58 -0.96 1.13
C THR A 32 -0.29 -0.89 0.31
N LYS A 33 -0.08 0.23 -0.36
CA LYS A 33 1.23 0.61 -0.88
C LYS A 33 2.22 0.64 0.29
N SER A 34 3.39 0.00 0.10
CA SER A 34 4.45 0.06 1.11
C SER A 34 4.84 1.50 1.41
N CYS A 35 4.88 1.87 2.68
CA CYS A 35 5.25 3.21 3.11
C CYS A 35 6.45 3.20 4.06
N SER A 36 7.14 4.33 4.12
CA SER A 36 8.21 4.65 5.05
C SER A 36 7.78 5.79 5.98
N ILE A 37 8.60 6.10 6.99
CA ILE A 37 8.33 7.21 7.92
C ILE A 37 8.10 8.50 7.15
N HIS A 38 8.98 8.82 6.21
CA HIS A 38 8.91 10.03 5.39
C HIS A 38 8.43 9.73 3.97
N PRO A 39 7.78 10.69 3.30
CA PRO A 39 7.45 10.57 1.90
C PRO A 39 8.69 10.33 1.04
N ARG A 40 8.54 9.50 -0.01
CA ARG A 40 9.60 9.21 -0.97
C ARG A 40 9.10 9.43 -2.40
N LYS A 41 9.81 10.24 -3.15
CA LYS A 41 9.44 10.60 -4.53
C LYS A 41 9.63 9.44 -5.52
N GLY A 42 10.57 8.53 -5.24
CA GLY A 42 10.94 7.45 -6.16
C GLY A 42 11.88 7.92 -7.27
N HIS A 43 12.06 7.07 -8.29
CA HIS A 43 12.90 7.38 -9.45
C HIS A 43 12.16 8.26 -10.46
N PRO A 44 12.88 9.09 -11.26
CA PRO A 44 12.27 9.79 -12.38
C PRO A 44 11.82 8.79 -13.45
N GLY A 45 10.73 9.14 -14.15
CA GLY A 45 10.22 8.30 -15.24
C GLY A 45 11.10 8.34 -16.51
N PRO A 46 10.94 7.34 -17.41
CA PRO A 46 10.02 6.21 -17.31
C PRO A 46 10.50 5.14 -16.33
N CYS A 47 9.68 4.71 -15.43
CA CYS A 47 10.00 3.72 -14.40
C CYS A 47 9.30 2.36 -14.58
N ILE A 48 8.54 2.20 -15.66
CA ILE A 48 7.91 0.95 -16.06
C ILE A 48 8.14 0.76 -17.56
N VAL A 49 8.69 -0.38 -17.95
CA VAL A 49 8.96 -0.73 -19.34
C VAL A 49 8.33 -2.08 -19.66
N PRO A 50 7.31 -2.12 -20.54
CA PRO A 50 6.75 -3.39 -21.01
C PRO A 50 7.69 -4.06 -22.01
N TYR A 51 7.69 -5.39 -22.04
CA TYR A 51 8.34 -6.21 -23.06
C TYR A 51 7.44 -7.43 -23.38
N GLU A 52 7.81 -8.22 -24.37
CA GLU A 52 6.98 -9.30 -24.91
C GLU A 52 6.39 -10.26 -23.84
N HIS A 53 7.15 -10.55 -22.80
CA HIS A 53 6.74 -11.52 -21.77
C HIS A 53 6.43 -10.92 -20.40
N GLY A 54 6.31 -9.57 -20.27
CA GLY A 54 6.01 -8.94 -18.99
C GLY A 54 6.37 -7.46 -18.91
N MET A 55 6.64 -7.02 -17.68
CA MET A 55 7.05 -5.65 -17.39
C MET A 55 8.24 -5.63 -16.42
N ILE A 56 9.17 -4.73 -16.68
CA ILE A 56 10.26 -4.39 -15.77
C ILE A 56 9.91 -3.04 -15.14
N ASN A 57 10.14 -2.89 -13.84
CA ASN A 57 9.93 -1.60 -13.18
C ASN A 57 11.08 -1.23 -12.25
N ALA A 58 11.24 0.07 -12.07
CA ALA A 58 12.14 0.70 -11.12
C ALA A 58 11.45 1.94 -10.50
N VAL A 59 10.32 1.73 -9.83
CA VAL A 59 9.52 2.82 -9.23
C VAL A 59 10.27 3.53 -8.10
N GLY A 60 11.21 2.86 -7.42
CA GLY A 60 12.04 3.46 -6.39
C GLY A 60 11.31 3.69 -5.07
N LEU A 61 10.37 2.81 -4.73
CA LEU A 61 9.62 2.84 -3.47
C LEU A 61 8.89 4.18 -3.22
N SER A 62 8.40 4.83 -4.28
CA SER A 62 7.59 6.04 -4.19
C SER A 62 6.40 5.81 -3.26
N ASN A 63 6.22 6.69 -2.27
CA ASN A 63 5.12 6.60 -1.31
C ASN A 63 4.87 7.95 -0.61
N PRO A 64 3.67 8.18 -0.07
CA PRO A 64 3.31 9.45 0.54
C PRO A 64 3.74 9.60 2.01
N GLY A 65 4.43 8.59 2.59
CA GLY A 65 4.77 8.54 4.00
C GLY A 65 3.68 7.92 4.87
N VAL A 66 4.07 7.48 6.07
CA VAL A 66 3.19 6.70 6.97
C VAL A 66 1.93 7.47 7.40
N ASP A 67 2.02 8.77 7.66
CA ASP A 67 0.86 9.55 8.13
C ASP A 67 -0.25 9.64 7.08
N ALA A 68 0.12 9.80 5.82
CA ALA A 68 -0.84 9.80 4.72
C ALA A 68 -1.51 8.41 4.57
N VAL A 69 -0.71 7.33 4.68
CA VAL A 69 -1.25 5.97 4.59
C VAL A 69 -2.16 5.63 5.77
N VAL A 70 -1.85 6.10 6.99
CA VAL A 70 -2.75 5.97 8.16
C VAL A 70 -4.12 6.60 7.89
N ASN A 71 -4.15 7.77 7.27
CA ASN A 71 -5.41 8.43 6.92
C ASN A 71 -6.20 7.63 5.86
N GLU A 72 -5.52 7.08 4.85
CA GLU A 72 -6.16 6.22 3.85
C GLU A 72 -6.71 4.93 4.47
N ILE A 73 -5.98 4.31 5.41
CA ILE A 73 -6.46 3.12 6.14
C ILE A 73 -7.73 3.45 6.94
N ARG A 74 -7.77 4.57 7.65
CA ARG A 74 -8.96 5.01 8.41
C ARG A 74 -10.15 5.21 7.48
N THR A 75 -9.96 5.96 6.39
CA THR A 75 -11.02 6.17 5.38
C THR A 75 -11.51 4.84 4.82
N TYR A 76 -10.60 3.91 4.51
CA TYR A 76 -10.97 2.58 4.05
C TYR A 76 -11.80 1.81 5.09
N ARG A 77 -11.40 1.83 6.36
CA ARG A 77 -12.11 1.15 7.46
C ARG A 77 -13.50 1.71 7.72
N ASP A 78 -13.71 3.01 7.51
CA ASP A 78 -15.03 3.64 7.64
C ASP A 78 -15.98 3.19 6.53
N GLU A 79 -15.45 2.83 5.35
CA GLU A 79 -16.25 2.51 4.15
C GLU A 79 -16.29 1.02 3.81
N CYS A 80 -15.35 0.20 4.31
CA CYS A 80 -15.17 -1.18 3.91
C CYS A 80 -14.78 -2.10 5.08
N GLN A 81 -15.44 -3.26 5.17
CA GLN A 81 -15.19 -4.26 6.21
C GLN A 81 -14.18 -5.34 5.79
N ALA A 82 -13.77 -5.39 4.52
CA ALA A 82 -12.79 -6.38 4.07
C ALA A 82 -11.44 -6.16 4.77
N PRO A 83 -10.72 -7.24 5.11
CA PRO A 83 -9.42 -7.14 5.75
C PRO A 83 -8.43 -6.30 4.95
N ILE A 84 -7.65 -5.48 5.66
CA ILE A 84 -6.58 -4.68 5.09
C ILE A 84 -5.24 -5.02 5.77
N PHE A 85 -4.20 -5.21 4.98
CA PHE A 85 -2.83 -5.40 5.44
C PHE A 85 -2.03 -4.14 5.17
N ALA A 86 -1.35 -3.63 6.19
CA ALA A 86 -0.46 -2.49 6.03
C ALA A 86 0.94 -2.96 5.64
N SER A 87 1.46 -2.47 4.52
CA SER A 87 2.81 -2.76 4.05
C SER A 87 3.75 -1.63 4.40
N VAL A 88 4.89 -1.96 5.02
CA VAL A 88 5.91 -0.99 5.44
C VAL A 88 7.29 -1.39 4.97
N PHE A 89 8.19 -0.41 4.82
CA PHE A 89 9.61 -0.63 4.64
C PHE A 89 10.42 0.44 5.37
N ALA A 90 11.65 0.10 5.71
CA ALA A 90 12.57 1.00 6.39
C ALA A 90 14.02 0.66 6.07
N GLY A 91 14.94 1.54 6.44
CA GLY A 91 16.38 1.36 6.26
C GLY A 91 17.09 0.74 7.46
N SER A 92 16.46 0.72 8.64
CA SER A 92 17.01 0.14 9.87
C SER A 92 15.94 -0.56 10.70
N VAL A 93 16.35 -1.34 11.69
CA VAL A 93 15.45 -2.04 12.62
C VAL A 93 14.64 -1.03 13.44
N GLU A 94 15.26 0.03 13.89
CA GLU A 94 14.65 1.11 14.67
C GLU A 94 13.55 1.81 13.85
N GLU A 95 13.83 2.13 12.58
CA GLU A 95 12.86 2.71 11.67
C GLU A 95 11.69 1.74 11.40
N PHE A 96 11.95 0.43 11.25
CA PHE A 96 10.88 -0.56 11.14
C PHE A 96 9.97 -0.55 12.37
N GLY A 97 10.53 -0.50 13.57
CA GLY A 97 9.78 -0.39 14.81
C GLY A 97 8.90 0.86 14.84
N GLU A 98 9.46 2.00 14.43
CA GLU A 98 8.75 3.28 14.43
C GLU A 98 7.62 3.33 13.38
N VAL A 99 7.90 2.95 12.12
CA VAL A 99 6.88 2.97 11.08
C VAL A 99 5.74 1.98 11.39
N THR A 100 6.07 0.82 11.96
CA THR A 100 5.07 -0.17 12.37
C THR A 100 4.17 0.36 13.49
N ARG A 101 4.75 1.02 14.50
CA ARG A 101 3.99 1.64 15.59
C ARG A 101 3.06 2.73 15.07
N ARG A 102 3.54 3.58 14.16
CA ARG A 102 2.74 4.67 13.59
C ARG A 102 1.60 4.14 12.71
N ILE A 103 1.87 3.17 11.84
CA ILE A 103 0.83 2.65 10.93
C ILE A 103 -0.26 1.89 11.69
N ALA A 104 0.07 1.25 12.82
CA ALA A 104 -0.89 0.58 13.69
C ALA A 104 -1.99 1.53 14.21
N ALA A 105 -1.73 2.84 14.28
CA ALA A 105 -2.74 3.85 14.64
C ALA A 105 -3.86 3.99 13.59
N GLY A 106 -3.67 3.46 12.38
CA GLY A 106 -4.70 3.36 11.34
C GLY A 106 -5.69 2.21 11.57
N ASN A 107 -5.35 1.27 12.46
CA ASN A 107 -6.11 0.03 12.72
C ASN A 107 -6.29 -0.83 11.44
N PRO A 108 -5.17 -1.20 10.80
CA PRO A 108 -5.20 -2.03 9.60
C PRO A 108 -5.67 -3.46 9.89
#